data_4a7c45baf69ae4b803c559e9319d14d2
#
_entry.id   4a7c45baf69ae4b803c559e9319d14d2
#
_cell.length_a   1.000
_cell.length_b   1.000
_cell.length_c   1.000
_cell.angle_alpha   90.00
_cell.angle_beta   90.00
_cell.angle_gamma   90.00
#
_symmetry.space_group_name_H-M   'P 1'
#
loop_
_entity.id
_entity.type
_entity.pdbx_description
1 polymer ?
#
loop_
_entity_poly.entity_id
_entity_poly.type
_entity_poly.pdbx_seq_one_letter_code
_entity_poly.pdbx_strand_id
1 'polypeptide(L)'
;INEIDKFSKDDFVPRGQTALLDALGNTLNYFMEKKLLDPNAYDKCLIYVSTDGLENASRYYRRDKIRKMVETAEEKYGINIIYLGANQDAILEANNLGINYDRAINYSETRDSTEAVYRAVGRAISSQRSEEPVQFTATERQRSHPGAPSSLGVPPPIKRQRQMRPHLTDTSSI
;
A
#
# COMPACT_ATOMS: atom_id res chain seq x y z
N ILE A 1 23.63 -1.81 10.11
CA ILE A 1 22.43 -2.69 10.08
C ILE A 1 22.48 -3.39 11.43
N ASN A 2 21.54 -3.07 12.32
CA ASN A 2 21.43 -3.79 13.59
C ASN A 2 21.08 -5.25 13.28
N GLU A 3 21.68 -6.17 14.02
CA GLU A 3 21.33 -7.59 13.90
C GLU A 3 19.84 -7.74 14.21
N ILE A 4 19.12 -8.34 13.27
CA ILE A 4 17.72 -8.72 13.46
C ILE A 4 17.74 -10.13 14.03
N ASP A 5 17.11 -10.33 15.18
CA ASP A 5 16.96 -11.66 15.77
C ASP A 5 16.31 -12.62 14.78
N LYS A 6 16.78 -13.87 14.78
CA LYS A 6 16.19 -14.88 13.90
C LYS A 6 14.75 -15.14 14.31
N PHE A 7 13.84 -14.95 13.37
CA PHE A 7 12.44 -15.31 13.54
C PHE A 7 12.30 -16.83 13.76
N SER A 8 11.66 -17.20 14.84
CA SER A 8 11.40 -18.61 15.20
C SER A 8 9.92 -18.95 15.02
N LYS A 9 9.62 -20.26 15.04
CA LYS A 9 8.21 -20.72 15.01
C LYS A 9 7.39 -20.26 16.22
N ASP A 10 8.06 -20.00 17.34
CA ASP A 10 7.42 -19.59 18.59
C ASP A 10 7.04 -18.10 18.58
N ASP A 11 7.65 -17.33 17.70
CA ASP A 11 7.34 -15.90 17.51
C ASP A 11 6.05 -15.68 16.70
N PHE A 12 5.54 -16.73 16.02
CA PHE A 12 4.37 -16.65 15.18
C PHE A 12 3.23 -17.55 15.68
N VAL A 13 2.18 -16.94 16.21
CA VAL A 13 0.96 -17.64 16.66
C VAL A 13 -0.20 -17.26 15.73
N PRO A 14 -0.58 -18.13 14.76
CA PRO A 14 -1.73 -17.90 13.90
C PRO A 14 -3.01 -17.85 14.73
N ARG A 15 -3.83 -16.80 14.55
CA ARG A 15 -5.06 -16.59 15.33
C ARG A 15 -6.34 -16.71 14.51
N GLY A 16 -6.24 -17.06 13.23
CA GLY A 16 -7.38 -17.26 12.32
C GLY A 16 -8.23 -16.02 12.03
N GLN A 17 -7.71 -14.83 12.35
CA GLN A 17 -8.39 -13.55 12.13
C GLN A 17 -7.42 -12.54 11.50
N THR A 18 -7.96 -11.65 10.67
CA THR A 18 -7.19 -10.64 9.94
C THR A 18 -7.66 -9.23 10.33
N ALA A 19 -6.90 -8.57 11.19
CA ALA A 19 -7.12 -7.18 11.60
C ALA A 19 -6.32 -6.21 10.70
N LEU A 20 -6.58 -6.25 9.40
CA LEU A 20 -5.81 -5.53 8.38
C LEU A 20 -5.88 -4.01 8.55
N LEU A 21 -7.08 -3.46 8.82
CA LEU A 21 -7.26 -2.01 8.98
C LEU A 21 -6.52 -1.50 10.22
N ASP A 22 -6.54 -2.27 11.31
CA ASP A 22 -5.84 -1.89 12.54
C ASP A 22 -4.31 -1.93 12.33
N ALA A 23 -3.81 -2.96 11.65
CA ALA A 23 -2.39 -3.08 11.32
C ALA A 23 -1.92 -1.93 10.41
N LEU A 24 -2.65 -1.67 9.32
CA LEU A 24 -2.32 -0.60 8.38
C LEU A 24 -2.44 0.78 9.04
N GLY A 25 -3.50 1.02 9.81
CA GLY A 25 -3.72 2.29 10.50
C GLY A 25 -2.64 2.61 11.52
N ASN A 26 -2.25 1.62 12.32
CA ASN A 26 -1.15 1.79 13.29
C ASN A 26 0.19 2.05 12.58
N THR A 27 0.47 1.33 11.50
CA THR A 27 1.70 1.51 10.71
C THR A 27 1.75 2.89 10.08
N LEU A 28 0.65 3.35 9.47
CA LEU A 28 0.56 4.70 8.90
C LEU A 28 0.77 5.78 9.96
N ASN A 29 0.09 5.68 11.11
CA ASN A 29 0.28 6.62 12.20
C ASN A 29 1.74 6.67 12.66
N TYR A 30 2.37 5.53 12.86
CA TYR A 30 3.76 5.45 13.31
C TYR A 30 4.70 6.20 12.36
N PHE A 31 4.62 5.95 11.05
CA PHE A 31 5.52 6.59 10.10
C PHE A 31 5.19 8.07 9.86
N MET A 32 3.91 8.45 9.85
CA MET A 32 3.52 9.86 9.76
C MET A 32 3.98 10.66 10.98
N GLU A 33 3.80 10.12 12.19
CA GLU A 33 4.27 10.75 13.44
C GLU A 33 5.79 10.87 13.45
N LYS A 34 6.51 9.80 13.07
CA LYS A 34 7.96 9.81 12.97
C LYS A 34 8.47 10.91 12.05
N LYS A 35 7.84 11.09 10.87
CA LYS A 35 8.21 12.15 9.91
C LYS A 35 7.83 13.54 10.40
N LEU A 36 6.74 13.66 11.18
CA LEU A 36 6.31 14.91 11.79
C LEU A 36 7.29 15.39 12.88
N LEU A 37 7.78 14.45 13.70
CA LEU A 37 8.73 14.74 14.77
C LEU A 37 10.14 15.01 14.26
N ASP A 38 10.55 14.29 13.22
CA ASP A 38 11.84 14.48 12.55
C ASP A 38 11.64 14.46 11.03
N PRO A 39 11.66 15.62 10.36
CA PRO A 39 11.56 15.72 8.90
C PRO A 39 12.62 14.91 8.14
N ASN A 40 13.73 14.55 8.75
CA ASN A 40 14.81 13.74 8.18
C ASN A 40 14.76 12.27 8.57
N ALA A 41 13.70 11.83 9.28
CA ALA A 41 13.56 10.44 9.72
C ALA A 41 13.64 9.40 8.60
N TYR A 42 13.21 9.77 7.40
CA TYR A 42 13.36 8.99 6.17
C TYR A 42 13.15 9.89 4.94
N ASP A 43 13.82 9.57 3.84
CA ASP A 43 13.60 10.27 2.55
C ASP A 43 12.40 9.69 1.82
N LYS A 44 12.28 8.36 1.81
CA LYS A 44 11.21 7.62 1.15
C LYS A 44 10.75 6.48 2.06
N CYS A 45 9.45 6.28 2.14
CA CYS A 45 8.85 5.19 2.88
C CYS A 45 7.99 4.34 1.94
N LEU A 46 8.16 3.03 1.98
CA LEU A 46 7.32 2.07 1.27
C LEU A 46 6.74 1.09 2.28
N ILE A 47 5.43 1.09 2.42
CA ILE A 47 4.70 0.11 3.21
C ILE A 47 4.27 -1.02 2.29
N TYR A 48 4.66 -2.22 2.66
CA TYR A 48 4.30 -3.45 1.98
C TYR A 48 3.21 -4.17 2.77
N VAL A 49 2.05 -4.35 2.15
CA VAL A 49 0.92 -5.10 2.70
C VAL A 49 0.80 -6.43 1.98
N SER A 50 0.86 -7.53 2.70
CA SER A 50 0.60 -8.87 2.18
C SER A 50 -0.47 -9.54 3.03
N THR A 51 -1.52 -10.03 2.40
CA THR A 51 -2.61 -10.72 3.08
C THR A 51 -3.15 -11.86 2.22
N ASP A 52 -3.49 -12.96 2.87
CA ASP A 52 -4.17 -14.13 2.31
C ASP A 52 -5.66 -14.19 2.72
N GLY A 53 -6.11 -13.24 3.54
CA GLY A 53 -7.45 -13.19 4.08
C GLY A 53 -8.12 -11.84 3.98
N LEU A 54 -9.45 -11.85 4.01
CA LEU A 54 -10.25 -10.66 4.07
C LEU A 54 -10.21 -10.03 5.46
N GLU A 55 -10.31 -8.69 5.52
CA GLU A 55 -10.48 -7.94 6.76
C GLU A 55 -11.72 -8.42 7.54
N ASN A 56 -11.54 -8.89 8.77
CA ASN A 56 -12.64 -9.41 9.60
C ASN A 56 -12.50 -9.19 11.11
N ALA A 57 -11.46 -8.51 11.57
CA ALA A 57 -11.15 -8.43 13.00
C ALA A 57 -10.73 -7.05 13.52
N SER A 58 -10.62 -6.03 12.66
CA SER A 58 -10.24 -4.69 13.08
C SER A 58 -11.30 -4.03 13.97
N ARG A 59 -10.84 -3.34 15.00
CA ARG A 59 -11.69 -2.72 16.03
C ARG A 59 -11.52 -1.21 16.12
N TYR A 60 -10.36 -0.68 15.77
CA TYR A 60 -9.96 0.72 15.99
C TYR A 60 -10.06 1.56 14.73
N TYR A 61 -9.90 0.94 13.56
CA TYR A 61 -9.93 1.62 12.28
C TYR A 61 -11.05 1.11 11.38
N ARG A 62 -11.68 2.04 10.65
CA ARG A 62 -12.66 1.75 9.62
C ARG A 62 -12.10 2.08 8.25
N ARG A 63 -12.66 1.52 7.18
CA ARG A 63 -12.19 1.69 5.80
C ARG A 63 -12.11 3.16 5.37
N ASP A 64 -13.13 3.95 5.69
CA ASP A 64 -13.18 5.39 5.37
C ASP A 64 -12.05 6.18 6.03
N LYS A 65 -11.72 5.84 7.28
CA LYS A 65 -10.60 6.43 8.01
C LYS A 65 -9.26 6.03 7.39
N ILE A 66 -9.07 4.73 7.11
CA ILE A 66 -7.85 4.24 6.45
C ILE A 66 -7.65 4.90 5.10
N ARG A 67 -8.69 5.02 4.29
CA ARG A 67 -8.62 5.71 2.99
C ARG A 67 -8.07 7.13 3.10
N LYS A 68 -8.59 7.92 4.03
CA LYS A 68 -8.10 9.29 4.28
C LYS A 68 -6.65 9.30 4.77
N MET A 69 -6.29 8.33 5.60
CA MET A 69 -4.91 8.20 6.08
C MET A 69 -3.95 7.85 4.95
N VAL A 70 -4.32 6.92 4.05
CA VAL A 70 -3.53 6.55 2.87
C VAL A 70 -3.32 7.78 1.97
N GLU A 71 -4.39 8.51 1.63
CA GLU A 71 -4.31 9.72 0.83
C GLU A 71 -3.39 10.77 1.47
N THR A 72 -3.53 10.98 2.78
CA THR A 72 -2.68 11.92 3.54
C THR A 72 -1.22 11.47 3.57
N ALA A 73 -0.97 10.17 3.80
CA ALA A 73 0.37 9.59 3.86
C ALA A 73 1.11 9.76 2.52
N GLU A 74 0.44 9.52 1.41
CA GLU A 74 1.00 9.70 0.09
C GLU A 74 1.28 11.17 -0.25
N GLU A 75 0.31 12.06 0.01
CA GLU A 75 0.39 13.46 -0.41
C GLU A 75 1.33 14.30 0.45
N LYS A 76 1.38 14.05 1.76
CA LYS A 76 2.09 14.92 2.71
C LYS A 76 3.37 14.32 3.25
N TYR A 77 3.44 12.98 3.32
CA TYR A 77 4.54 12.30 4.00
C TYR A 77 5.42 11.47 3.06
N GLY A 78 5.08 11.39 1.76
CA GLY A 78 5.86 10.63 0.78
C GLY A 78 5.88 9.12 1.03
N ILE A 79 4.82 8.61 1.68
CA ILE A 79 4.67 7.19 1.98
C ILE A 79 3.94 6.52 0.82
N ASN A 80 4.59 5.59 0.13
CA ASN A 80 3.94 4.73 -0.85
C ASN A 80 3.48 3.42 -0.21
N ILE A 81 2.39 2.86 -0.73
CA ILE A 81 1.85 1.60 -0.24
C ILE A 81 1.68 0.66 -1.42
N ILE A 82 2.20 -0.57 -1.32
CA ILE A 82 1.91 -1.67 -2.25
C ILE A 82 1.10 -2.74 -1.54
N TYR A 83 0.14 -3.32 -2.26
CA TYR A 83 -0.82 -4.27 -1.70
C TYR A 83 -0.82 -5.58 -2.49
N LEU A 84 -0.61 -6.67 -1.79
CA LEU A 84 -0.66 -8.03 -2.31
C LEU A 84 -1.80 -8.80 -1.66
N GLY A 85 -2.65 -9.41 -2.46
CA GLY A 85 -3.69 -10.30 -1.97
C GLY A 85 -3.59 -11.67 -2.61
N ALA A 86 -3.59 -12.71 -1.79
CA ALA A 86 -3.71 -14.08 -2.25
C ALA A 86 -5.20 -14.45 -2.35
N ASN A 87 -5.58 -15.11 -3.46
CA ASN A 87 -6.91 -15.69 -3.65
C ASN A 87 -8.10 -14.71 -3.39
N GLN A 88 -7.86 -13.41 -3.57
CA GLN A 88 -8.87 -12.37 -3.39
C GLN A 88 -8.69 -11.27 -4.44
N ASP A 89 -9.69 -10.41 -4.59
CA ASP A 89 -9.55 -9.22 -5.43
C ASP A 89 -8.75 -8.13 -4.69
N ALA A 90 -7.42 -8.29 -4.69
CA ALA A 90 -6.50 -7.34 -4.08
C ALA A 90 -6.61 -5.94 -4.70
N ILE A 91 -6.96 -5.85 -5.98
CA ILE A 91 -7.10 -4.58 -6.69
C ILE A 91 -8.32 -3.83 -6.16
N LEU A 92 -9.45 -4.53 -6.02
CA LEU A 92 -10.67 -3.94 -5.47
C LEU A 92 -10.48 -3.52 -4.01
N GLU A 93 -9.86 -4.39 -3.20
CA GLU A 93 -9.62 -4.09 -1.79
C GLU A 93 -8.66 -2.91 -1.61
N ALA A 94 -7.55 -2.88 -2.35
CA ALA A 94 -6.62 -1.74 -2.37
C ALA A 94 -7.33 -0.43 -2.75
N ASN A 95 -8.18 -0.45 -3.78
CA ASN A 95 -8.94 0.71 -4.20
C ASN A 95 -9.92 1.19 -3.12
N ASN A 96 -10.57 0.27 -2.40
CA ASN A 96 -11.43 0.58 -1.26
C ASN A 96 -10.66 1.27 -0.12
N LEU A 97 -9.39 0.95 0.03
CA LEU A 97 -8.48 1.56 1.01
C LEU A 97 -7.80 2.84 0.51
N GLY A 98 -8.06 3.28 -0.72
CA GLY A 98 -7.44 4.47 -1.31
C GLY A 98 -6.07 4.22 -1.94
N ILE A 99 -5.60 2.97 -1.98
CA ILE A 99 -4.35 2.59 -2.65
C ILE A 99 -4.60 2.49 -4.15
N ASN A 100 -3.73 3.09 -4.97
CA ASN A 100 -3.89 3.06 -6.41
C ASN A 100 -3.79 1.63 -6.94
N TYR A 101 -4.64 1.28 -7.91
CA TYR A 101 -4.72 -0.06 -8.51
C TYR A 101 -3.38 -0.54 -9.11
N ASP A 102 -2.56 0.37 -9.62
CA ASP A 102 -1.25 0.05 -10.18
C ASP A 102 -0.24 -0.42 -9.13
N ARG A 103 -0.52 -0.17 -7.85
CA ARG A 103 0.25 -0.64 -6.70
C ARG A 103 -0.36 -1.84 -5.98
N ALA A 104 -1.41 -2.43 -6.54
CA ALA A 104 -2.01 -3.67 -6.04
C ALA A 104 -1.79 -4.82 -7.01
N ILE A 105 -1.58 -6.03 -6.51
CA ILE A 105 -1.39 -7.22 -7.32
C ILE A 105 -2.01 -8.45 -6.64
N ASN A 106 -2.73 -9.25 -7.45
CA ASN A 106 -3.23 -10.56 -7.03
C ASN A 106 -2.16 -11.62 -7.28
N TYR A 107 -2.11 -12.63 -6.43
CA TYR A 107 -1.31 -13.81 -6.69
C TYR A 107 -2.04 -15.08 -6.25
N SER A 108 -1.69 -16.20 -6.90
CA SER A 108 -2.18 -17.53 -6.52
C SER A 108 -1.20 -18.19 -5.57
N GLU A 109 -1.69 -19.03 -4.66
CA GLU A 109 -0.86 -19.76 -3.68
C GLU A 109 -0.07 -20.93 -4.30
N THR A 110 0.40 -20.77 -5.53
CA THR A 110 1.32 -21.69 -6.18
C THR A 110 2.75 -21.19 -6.05
N ARG A 111 3.72 -22.10 -6.09
CA ARG A 111 5.13 -21.75 -6.00
C ARG A 111 5.54 -20.70 -7.05
N ASP A 112 5.13 -20.93 -8.30
CA ASP A 112 5.52 -20.06 -9.42
C ASP A 112 4.89 -18.66 -9.29
N SER A 113 3.62 -18.58 -8.90
CA SER A 113 2.93 -17.30 -8.67
C SER A 113 3.52 -16.55 -7.49
N THR A 114 3.85 -17.26 -6.42
CA THR A 114 4.49 -16.69 -5.23
C THR A 114 5.87 -16.13 -5.59
N GLU A 115 6.67 -16.89 -6.32
CA GLU A 115 8.00 -16.42 -6.80
C GLU A 115 7.85 -15.20 -7.73
N ALA A 116 6.89 -15.22 -8.64
CA ALA A 116 6.62 -14.11 -9.56
C ALA A 116 6.22 -12.83 -8.82
N VAL A 117 5.34 -12.92 -7.83
CA VAL A 117 4.90 -11.74 -7.07
C VAL A 117 6.04 -11.15 -6.23
N TYR A 118 6.86 -11.97 -5.59
CA TYR A 118 8.00 -11.45 -4.82
C TYR A 118 9.08 -10.83 -5.69
N ARG A 119 9.29 -11.32 -6.92
CA ARG A 119 10.15 -10.64 -7.91
C ARG A 119 9.59 -9.27 -8.31
N ALA A 120 8.28 -9.18 -8.53
CA ALA A 120 7.61 -7.92 -8.83
C ALA A 120 7.75 -6.91 -7.68
N VAL A 121 7.60 -7.36 -6.43
CA VAL A 121 7.84 -6.55 -5.23
C VAL A 121 9.27 -6.06 -5.16
N GLY A 122 10.26 -6.93 -5.39
CA GLY A 122 11.67 -6.56 -5.41
C GLY A 122 11.97 -5.45 -6.43
N ARG A 123 11.37 -5.54 -7.63
CA ARG A 123 11.46 -4.47 -8.64
C ARG A 123 10.78 -3.18 -8.17
N ALA A 124 9.57 -3.26 -7.61
CA ALA A 124 8.84 -2.09 -7.10
C ALA A 124 9.64 -1.35 -6.00
N ILE A 125 10.30 -2.10 -5.11
CA ILE A 125 11.20 -1.52 -4.10
C ILE A 125 12.39 -0.82 -4.76
N SER A 126 12.96 -1.42 -5.82
CA SER A 126 14.07 -0.81 -6.58
C SER A 126 13.62 0.47 -7.29
N SER A 127 12.44 0.48 -7.89
CA SER A 127 11.85 1.69 -8.51
C SER A 127 11.70 2.83 -7.49
N GLN A 128 11.27 2.53 -6.27
CA GLN A 128 11.20 3.53 -5.19
C GLN A 128 12.56 4.23 -4.95
N ARG A 129 13.65 3.46 -5.00
CA ARG A 129 15.02 3.99 -4.81
C ARG A 129 15.49 4.84 -5.99
N SER A 130 15.12 4.44 -7.22
CA SER A 130 15.50 5.10 -8.48
C SER A 130 14.61 6.26 -8.88
N GLU A 131 13.66 6.67 -8.02
CA GLU A 131 12.68 7.73 -8.29
C GLU A 131 11.70 7.42 -9.43
N GLU A 132 11.64 6.16 -9.84
CA GLU A 132 10.67 5.68 -10.80
C GLU A 132 9.32 5.42 -10.13
N PRO A 133 8.21 5.43 -10.90
CA PRO A 133 6.90 5.11 -10.35
C PRO A 133 6.85 3.70 -9.72
N VAL A 134 6.36 3.62 -8.49
CA VAL A 134 6.10 2.34 -7.81
C VAL A 134 4.80 1.76 -8.35
N GLN A 135 4.88 0.80 -9.26
CA GLN A 135 3.72 0.19 -9.91
C GLN A 135 4.01 -1.22 -10.40
N PHE A 136 2.98 -2.04 -10.52
CA PHE A 136 3.08 -3.37 -11.12
C PHE A 136 2.70 -3.34 -12.59
N THR A 137 3.50 -4.02 -13.42
CA THR A 137 3.24 -4.14 -14.86
C THR A 137 2.15 -5.18 -15.18
N ALA A 138 1.54 -5.08 -16.34
CA ALA A 138 0.58 -6.08 -16.81
C ALA A 138 1.19 -7.50 -16.87
N THR A 139 2.46 -7.61 -17.29
CA THR A 139 3.18 -8.88 -17.35
C THR A 139 3.40 -9.49 -15.95
N GLU A 140 3.72 -8.67 -14.95
CA GLU A 140 3.86 -9.13 -13.57
C GLU A 140 2.54 -9.64 -13.01
N ARG A 141 1.44 -8.93 -13.26
CA ARG A 141 0.09 -9.36 -12.87
C ARG A 141 -0.30 -10.69 -13.50
N GLN A 142 -0.03 -10.87 -14.79
CA GLN A 142 -0.33 -12.11 -15.50
C GLN A 142 0.49 -13.29 -14.97
N ARG A 143 1.75 -13.07 -14.61
CA ARG A 143 2.61 -14.12 -14.05
C ARG A 143 2.24 -14.48 -12.61
N SER A 144 1.84 -13.50 -11.83
CA SER A 144 1.45 -13.71 -10.43
C SER A 144 0.06 -14.35 -10.30
N HIS A 145 -0.81 -14.20 -11.30
CA HIS A 145 -2.14 -14.78 -11.30
C HIS A 145 -2.51 -15.31 -12.70
N PRO A 146 -1.92 -16.45 -13.13
CA PRO A 146 -2.21 -17.06 -14.44
C PRO A 146 -3.67 -17.53 -14.47
N GLY A 147 -4.48 -16.98 -15.30
CA GLY A 147 -5.92 -17.31 -15.40
C GLY A 147 -6.84 -16.19 -14.95
N ALA A 148 -6.32 -15.11 -14.40
CA ALA A 148 -7.10 -13.90 -14.31
C ALA A 148 -7.43 -13.40 -15.72
N PRO A 149 -8.69 -13.01 -16.00
CA PRO A 149 -9.03 -12.43 -17.30
C PRO A 149 -8.12 -11.22 -17.54
N SER A 150 -7.51 -11.15 -18.72
CA SER A 150 -6.62 -10.06 -19.16
C SER A 150 -7.30 -8.68 -19.15
N SER A 151 -8.60 -8.67 -18.95
CA SER A 151 -9.48 -7.51 -18.87
C SER A 151 -10.24 -7.44 -17.54
N LEU A 152 -9.54 -7.54 -16.41
CA LEU A 152 -10.07 -6.82 -15.26
C LEU A 152 -9.98 -5.35 -15.64
N GLY A 153 -11.13 -4.82 -16.09
CA GLY A 153 -11.21 -3.44 -16.52
C GLY A 153 -10.52 -2.57 -15.51
N VAL A 154 -9.50 -1.88 -15.97
CA VAL A 154 -8.79 -0.88 -15.17
C VAL A 154 -9.87 0.04 -14.60
N PRO A 155 -10.16 0.01 -13.31
CA PRO A 155 -11.12 0.96 -12.78
C PRO A 155 -10.61 2.34 -13.16
N PRO A 156 -11.49 3.26 -13.59
CA PRO A 156 -11.07 4.58 -13.99
C PRO A 156 -10.23 5.19 -12.85
N PRO A 157 -9.13 5.88 -13.18
CA PRO A 157 -8.28 6.49 -12.18
C PRO A 157 -9.15 7.36 -11.27
N ILE A 158 -8.97 7.23 -9.97
CA ILE A 158 -9.66 8.05 -8.98
C ILE A 158 -9.34 9.49 -9.36
N LYS A 159 -10.31 10.22 -9.89
CA LYS A 159 -10.15 11.66 -10.19
C LYS A 159 -9.97 12.35 -8.86
N ARG A 160 -8.72 12.60 -8.48
CA ARG A 160 -8.39 13.48 -7.36
C ARG A 160 -8.97 14.84 -7.71
N GLN A 161 -9.98 15.28 -6.98
CA GLN A 161 -10.44 16.66 -7.06
C GLN A 161 -9.27 17.52 -6.60
N ARG A 162 -8.66 18.21 -7.56
CA ARG A 162 -7.68 19.25 -7.28
C ARG A 162 -8.41 20.31 -6.45
N GLN A 163 -8.21 20.30 -5.14
CA GLN A 163 -8.66 21.43 -4.32
C GLN A 163 -7.94 22.66 -4.85
N MET A 164 -8.69 23.56 -5.48
CA MET A 164 -8.19 24.89 -5.82
C MET A 164 -7.70 25.52 -4.53
N ARG A 165 -6.42 25.85 -4.48
CA ARG A 165 -5.89 26.73 -3.43
C ARG A 165 -6.70 28.02 -3.49
N PRO A 166 -7.28 28.50 -2.37
CA PRO A 166 -7.89 29.82 -2.38
C PRO A 166 -6.79 30.83 -2.74
N HIS A 167 -7.05 31.63 -3.75
CA HIS A 167 -6.25 32.81 -4.08
C HIS A 167 -6.20 33.68 -2.83
N LEU A 168 -5.03 33.79 -2.22
CA LEU A 168 -4.74 34.86 -1.28
C LEU A 168 -4.79 36.15 -2.12
N THR A 169 -5.87 36.87 -2.02
CA THR A 169 -5.96 38.25 -2.52
C THR A 169 -5.03 39.09 -1.68
N ASP A 170 -3.97 39.54 -2.31
CA ASP A 170 -3.06 40.57 -1.83
C ASP A 170 -3.87 41.86 -1.59
N THR A 171 -4.14 42.17 -0.34
CA THR A 171 -4.62 43.50 0.06
C THR A 171 -3.45 44.29 0.57
N SER A 172 -2.60 44.74 -0.37
CA SER A 172 -1.72 45.86 -0.14
C SER A 172 -2.39 47.09 -0.77
N SER A 173 -3.05 47.89 0.01
CA SER A 173 -3.28 49.33 -0.25
C SER A 173 -3.95 49.96 0.95
N ILE A 174 -3.25 50.68 1.70
CA ILE A 174 -3.30 52.02 2.30
C ILE A 174 -2.56 52.02 3.62
#